data_9f90a8eba9249d53ac0d610bb13aef9c
#
_entry.id   9f90a8eba9249d53ac0d610bb13aef9c
#
_cell.length_a   1.000
_cell.length_b   1.000
_cell.length_c   1.000
_cell.angle_alpha   90.00
_cell.angle_beta   90.00
_cell.angle_gamma   90.00
#
_symmetry.space_group_name_H-M   'P 1'
#
loop_
_entity.id
_entity.type
_entity.pdbx_description
1 polymer ?
#
loop_
_entity_poly.entity_id
_entity_poly.type
_entity_poly.pdbx_seq_one_letter_code
_entity_poly.pdbx_strand_id
1 'polypeptide(L)'
;MSKNNRQPFVAGNWKMNGSLALVADFNEKLNTVNTRAQVVICAPSVLLHAFKSTAFSIGAQNVSHLDNGAHTGELSVSMLKEAGCEFAIVGHSERREDQGESNSLVAQKAAKCIAGNLTPIICVGESLEVREAGQVEAFVGQQLDALIDVLSIDELKQSVIAYEPIWAIGTGKTASPEQAQEVHEFIRGYFAKVDAELAQGLRIVYGGSVKPENAETLFAQNDVDGGLIGGASLKAEDFISICHAAN
;
A
#
# COMPACT_ATOMS: atom_id res chain seq x y z
N MET A 1 -12.00 17.37 -9.13
CA MET A 1 -10.76 18.06 -8.69
C MET A 1 -9.59 17.42 -9.38
N SER A 2 -8.60 18.16 -9.83
CA SER A 2 -7.59 17.56 -10.70
C SER A 2 -6.62 16.68 -9.92
N LYS A 3 -6.36 15.47 -10.42
CA LYS A 3 -5.32 14.51 -9.96
C LYS A 3 -3.90 15.12 -9.92
N ASN A 4 -3.70 16.26 -10.59
CA ASN A 4 -2.38 16.86 -10.86
C ASN A 4 -1.57 17.29 -9.62
N ASN A 5 -2.15 17.29 -8.43
CA ASN A 5 -1.46 17.72 -7.20
C ASN A 5 -0.97 16.56 -6.31
N ARG A 6 -1.39 15.31 -6.59
CA ARG A 6 -0.92 14.16 -5.82
C ARG A 6 0.25 13.50 -6.53
N GLN A 7 1.33 13.26 -5.78
CA GLN A 7 2.47 12.53 -6.31
C GLN A 7 2.06 11.07 -6.53
N PRO A 8 2.24 10.51 -7.73
CA PRO A 8 2.00 9.09 -7.96
C PRO A 8 2.83 8.22 -7.02
N PHE A 9 2.27 7.07 -6.64
CA PHE A 9 2.91 6.18 -5.67
C PHE A 9 2.84 4.72 -6.16
N VAL A 10 3.98 4.06 -6.28
CA VAL A 10 4.07 2.66 -6.73
C VAL A 10 4.91 1.87 -5.74
N ALA A 11 4.26 0.96 -5.02
CA ALA A 11 4.92 0.07 -4.06
C ALA A 11 4.89 -1.38 -4.54
N GLY A 12 6.03 -2.03 -4.53
CA GLY A 12 6.14 -3.48 -4.79
C GLY A 12 6.01 -4.26 -3.50
N ASN A 13 4.96 -5.04 -3.33
CA ASN A 13 4.81 -6.01 -2.26
C ASN A 13 5.31 -7.38 -2.73
N TRP A 14 6.50 -7.77 -2.31
CA TRP A 14 7.10 -9.05 -2.68
C TRP A 14 6.44 -10.25 -2.00
N LYS A 15 5.60 -9.99 -1.00
CA LYS A 15 4.97 -11.04 -0.18
C LYS A 15 6.04 -12.00 0.36
N MET A 16 5.79 -13.29 0.41
CA MET A 16 6.74 -14.32 0.87
C MET A 16 7.63 -14.80 -0.30
N ASN A 17 8.26 -13.86 -1.02
CA ASN A 17 9.16 -14.14 -2.14
C ASN A 17 10.42 -13.27 -2.04
N GLY A 18 11.41 -13.61 -2.83
CA GLY A 18 12.64 -12.83 -2.97
C GLY A 18 13.89 -13.63 -2.65
N SER A 19 15.03 -13.04 -3.02
CA SER A 19 16.36 -13.57 -2.77
C SER A 19 17.36 -12.42 -2.80
N LEU A 20 18.59 -12.64 -2.32
CA LEU A 20 19.68 -11.66 -2.44
C LEU A 20 19.99 -11.32 -3.91
N ALA A 21 19.85 -12.29 -4.82
CA ALA A 21 20.02 -12.06 -6.25
C ALA A 21 18.95 -11.10 -6.80
N LEU A 22 17.68 -11.26 -6.39
CA LEU A 22 16.61 -10.35 -6.78
C LEU A 22 16.84 -8.94 -6.22
N VAL A 23 17.29 -8.83 -4.96
CA VAL A 23 17.65 -7.53 -4.37
C VAL A 23 18.76 -6.85 -5.16
N ALA A 24 19.79 -7.60 -5.58
CA ALA A 24 20.90 -7.06 -6.39
C ALA A 24 20.40 -6.55 -7.76
N ASP A 25 19.54 -7.30 -8.44
CA ASP A 25 18.91 -6.91 -9.70
C ASP A 25 18.10 -5.61 -9.57
N PHE A 26 17.30 -5.51 -8.51
CA PHE A 26 16.52 -4.30 -8.20
C PHE A 26 17.42 -3.10 -7.86
N ASN A 27 18.46 -3.28 -7.06
CA ASN A 27 19.41 -2.22 -6.75
C ASN A 27 20.09 -1.67 -8.02
N GLU A 28 20.42 -2.54 -8.98
CA GLU A 28 21.04 -2.14 -10.24
C GLU A 28 20.04 -1.40 -11.13
N LYS A 29 18.89 -2.00 -11.41
CA LYS A 29 17.96 -1.51 -12.43
C LYS A 29 17.14 -0.30 -11.97
N LEU A 30 16.63 -0.30 -10.73
CA LEU A 30 15.81 0.80 -10.24
C LEU A 30 16.59 2.09 -9.99
N ASN A 31 17.89 2.01 -9.70
CA ASN A 31 18.70 3.21 -9.49
C ASN A 31 18.82 4.10 -10.76
N THR A 32 18.48 3.57 -11.93
CA THR A 32 18.50 4.31 -13.21
C THR A 32 17.12 4.75 -13.68
N VAL A 33 16.07 4.42 -12.94
CA VAL A 33 14.67 4.72 -13.33
C VAL A 33 14.37 6.20 -13.10
N ASN A 34 13.93 6.85 -14.18
CA ASN A 34 13.44 8.23 -14.12
C ASN A 34 11.91 8.22 -14.15
N THR A 35 11.28 8.47 -13.02
CA THR A 35 9.82 8.54 -12.87
C THR A 35 9.44 9.66 -11.89
N ARG A 36 8.21 10.21 -12.06
CA ARG A 36 7.61 11.14 -11.07
C ARG A 36 7.04 10.40 -9.86
N ALA A 37 6.80 9.09 -10.00
CA ALA A 37 6.23 8.29 -8.94
C ALA A 37 7.21 8.12 -7.77
N GLN A 38 6.71 8.19 -6.55
CA GLN A 38 7.43 7.68 -5.40
C GLN A 38 7.43 6.15 -5.48
N VAL A 39 8.63 5.57 -5.57
CA VAL A 39 8.82 4.11 -5.71
C VAL A 39 9.22 3.51 -4.36
N VAL A 40 8.56 2.44 -3.97
CA VAL A 40 8.82 1.72 -2.71
C VAL A 40 8.94 0.23 -2.98
N ILE A 41 9.88 -0.46 -2.33
CA ILE A 41 9.97 -1.93 -2.34
C ILE A 41 9.71 -2.45 -0.93
N CYS A 42 8.59 -3.17 -0.76
CA CYS A 42 8.22 -3.84 0.48
C CYS A 42 8.61 -5.32 0.38
N ALA A 43 9.79 -5.65 0.94
CA ALA A 43 10.37 -6.98 0.90
C ALA A 43 10.25 -7.71 2.25
N PRO A 44 10.42 -9.06 2.28
CA PRO A 44 10.57 -9.80 3.53
C PRO A 44 11.69 -9.22 4.41
N SER A 45 11.47 -9.18 5.72
CA SER A 45 12.37 -8.53 6.69
C SER A 45 13.81 -9.01 6.62
N VAL A 46 14.02 -10.29 6.30
CA VAL A 46 15.35 -10.90 6.14
C VAL A 46 16.16 -10.35 4.96
N LEU A 47 15.53 -9.60 4.04
CA LEU A 47 16.17 -9.02 2.87
C LEU A 47 16.39 -7.50 2.98
N LEU A 48 15.78 -6.82 3.96
CA LEU A 48 15.76 -5.35 4.02
C LEU A 48 17.17 -4.75 4.06
N HIS A 49 18.08 -5.31 4.83
CA HIS A 49 19.47 -4.82 4.93
C HIS A 49 20.31 -4.98 3.66
N ALA A 50 19.85 -5.77 2.70
CA ALA A 50 20.57 -5.98 1.44
C ALA A 50 20.30 -4.87 0.40
N PHE A 51 19.26 -4.08 0.60
CA PHE A 51 18.98 -2.94 -0.27
C PHE A 51 19.98 -1.81 -0.05
N LYS A 52 20.48 -1.24 -1.16
CA LYS A 52 21.45 -0.14 -1.18
C LYS A 52 21.04 0.87 -2.24
N SER A 53 19.86 1.46 -2.07
CA SER A 53 19.33 2.40 -3.04
C SER A 53 19.21 3.80 -2.47
N THR A 54 19.36 4.79 -3.36
CA THR A 54 19.00 6.18 -3.12
C THR A 54 17.89 6.66 -4.07
N ALA A 55 17.45 5.80 -4.98
CA ALA A 55 16.46 6.14 -6.01
C ALA A 55 15.04 5.63 -5.67
N PHE A 56 14.93 4.71 -4.71
CA PHE A 56 13.65 4.19 -4.23
C PHE A 56 13.70 3.96 -2.72
N SER A 57 12.56 4.03 -2.09
CA SER A 57 12.41 3.78 -0.64
C SER A 57 12.22 2.29 -0.34
N ILE A 58 12.55 1.90 0.89
CA ILE A 58 12.36 0.53 1.38
C ILE A 58 11.18 0.51 2.33
N GLY A 59 10.34 -0.51 2.22
CA GLY A 59 9.20 -0.75 3.09
C GLY A 59 9.22 -2.13 3.72
N ALA A 60 8.63 -2.22 4.91
CA ALA A 60 8.31 -3.48 5.56
C ALA A 60 6.93 -4.00 5.12
N GLN A 61 6.71 -5.31 5.26
CA GLN A 61 5.43 -5.96 4.92
C GLN A 61 4.47 -6.05 6.11
N ASN A 62 4.93 -5.71 7.31
CA ASN A 62 4.18 -5.66 8.56
C ASN A 62 5.01 -4.91 9.61
N VAL A 63 4.36 -4.54 10.71
CA VAL A 63 4.96 -3.95 11.89
C VAL A 63 4.16 -4.35 13.12
N SER A 64 4.77 -4.41 14.29
CA SER A 64 4.08 -4.54 15.56
C SER A 64 3.50 -3.19 16.00
N HIS A 65 2.36 -3.22 16.67
CA HIS A 65 1.80 -2.06 17.37
C HIS A 65 2.50 -1.79 18.72
N LEU A 66 3.41 -2.67 19.11
CA LEU A 66 4.19 -2.60 20.37
C LEU A 66 5.59 -2.06 20.11
N ASP A 67 6.22 -1.46 21.13
CA ASP A 67 7.56 -0.90 21.00
C ASP A 67 8.65 -1.97 21.05
N ASN A 68 8.69 -2.71 22.14
CA ASN A 68 9.66 -3.79 22.40
C ASN A 68 9.14 -4.69 23.49
N GLY A 69 9.81 -5.81 23.73
CA GLY A 69 9.48 -6.71 24.84
C GLY A 69 9.44 -8.19 24.47
N ALA A 70 8.68 -8.97 25.23
CA ALA A 70 8.57 -10.42 25.08
C ALA A 70 7.55 -10.80 23.96
N HIS A 71 7.86 -10.43 22.74
CA HIS A 71 7.01 -10.62 21.55
C HIS A 71 7.84 -11.30 20.45
N THR A 72 8.20 -12.57 20.68
CA THR A 72 9.07 -13.33 19.77
C THR A 72 8.50 -13.37 18.34
N GLY A 73 9.30 -12.90 17.36
CA GLY A 73 8.93 -12.86 15.95
C GLY A 73 8.36 -11.52 15.48
N GLU A 74 7.97 -10.61 16.38
CA GLU A 74 7.49 -9.29 16.03
C GLU A 74 8.64 -8.32 15.68
N LEU A 75 8.34 -7.35 14.84
CA LEU A 75 9.25 -6.29 14.43
C LEU A 75 8.68 -4.93 14.86
N SER A 76 9.42 -4.21 15.69
CA SER A 76 9.02 -2.86 16.09
C SER A 76 9.35 -1.82 15.01
N VAL A 77 8.74 -0.63 15.11
CA VAL A 77 9.06 0.50 14.22
C VAL A 77 10.55 0.87 14.30
N SER A 78 11.15 0.87 15.50
CA SER A 78 12.57 1.19 15.66
C SER A 78 13.49 0.21 14.90
N MET A 79 13.21 -1.12 14.98
CA MET A 79 13.95 -2.13 14.23
C MET A 79 13.84 -1.93 12.72
N LEU A 80 12.65 -1.59 12.23
CA LEU A 80 12.42 -1.33 10.81
C LEU A 80 13.11 -0.05 10.33
N LYS A 81 13.13 0.99 11.15
CA LYS A 81 13.88 2.23 10.87
C LYS A 81 15.39 1.97 10.80
N GLU A 82 15.94 1.18 11.71
CA GLU A 82 17.35 0.76 11.67
C GLU A 82 17.66 -0.07 10.43
N ALA A 83 16.69 -0.87 9.93
CA ALA A 83 16.83 -1.59 8.68
C ALA A 83 16.70 -0.69 7.43
N GLY A 84 16.47 0.61 7.59
CA GLY A 84 16.35 1.58 6.51
C GLY A 84 14.93 1.74 5.96
N CYS A 85 13.91 1.18 6.60
CA CYS A 85 12.53 1.33 6.13
C CYS A 85 12.03 2.77 6.33
N GLU A 86 11.30 3.26 5.32
CA GLU A 86 10.54 4.50 5.34
C GLU A 86 9.03 4.23 5.33
N PHE A 87 8.62 3.03 4.90
CA PHE A 87 7.24 2.60 4.76
C PHE A 87 6.99 1.27 5.47
N ALA A 88 5.72 1.01 5.81
CA ALA A 88 5.28 -0.32 6.24
C ALA A 88 3.85 -0.59 5.75
N ILE A 89 3.63 -1.77 5.16
CA ILE A 89 2.28 -2.27 4.87
C ILE A 89 1.64 -2.68 6.18
N VAL A 90 0.39 -2.26 6.41
CA VAL A 90 -0.40 -2.68 7.56
C VAL A 90 -1.79 -3.11 7.11
N GLY A 91 -2.32 -4.18 7.69
CA GLY A 91 -3.64 -4.69 7.43
C GLY A 91 -3.83 -5.27 6.02
N HIS A 92 -2.77 -5.74 5.35
CA HIS A 92 -2.90 -6.46 4.07
C HIS A 92 -3.90 -7.61 4.20
N SER A 93 -4.69 -7.85 3.17
CA SER A 93 -5.77 -8.86 3.18
C SER A 93 -5.31 -10.23 3.69
N GLU A 94 -4.15 -10.71 3.26
CA GLU A 94 -3.57 -11.97 3.73
C GLU A 94 -3.35 -11.98 5.25
N ARG A 95 -2.99 -10.85 5.86
CA ARG A 95 -2.80 -10.78 7.31
C ARG A 95 -4.12 -10.70 8.08
N ARG A 96 -5.12 -10.05 7.48
CA ARG A 96 -6.49 -10.05 8.04
C ARG A 96 -7.08 -11.45 8.02
N GLU A 97 -6.86 -12.19 6.94
CA GLU A 97 -7.38 -13.54 6.74
C GLU A 97 -6.59 -14.59 7.55
N ASP A 98 -5.27 -14.66 7.37
CA ASP A 98 -4.43 -15.72 7.96
C ASP A 98 -4.07 -15.46 9.43
N GLN A 99 -3.97 -14.20 9.84
CA GLN A 99 -3.51 -13.81 11.17
C GLN A 99 -4.62 -13.16 12.04
N GLY A 100 -5.83 -12.99 11.49
CA GLY A 100 -6.96 -12.40 12.21
C GLY A 100 -6.77 -10.93 12.58
N GLU A 101 -6.02 -10.15 11.80
CA GLU A 101 -5.82 -8.73 12.09
C GLU A 101 -7.14 -7.96 11.97
N SER A 102 -7.63 -7.44 13.09
CA SER A 102 -8.86 -6.63 13.16
C SER A 102 -8.62 -5.21 12.65
N ASN A 103 -9.69 -4.48 12.32
CA ASN A 103 -9.62 -3.08 11.95
C ASN A 103 -8.95 -2.21 13.02
N SER A 104 -9.26 -2.46 14.30
CA SER A 104 -8.65 -1.76 15.44
C SER A 104 -7.14 -2.03 15.53
N LEU A 105 -6.69 -3.28 15.33
CA LEU A 105 -5.26 -3.60 15.33
C LEU A 105 -4.54 -2.93 14.19
N VAL A 106 -5.14 -2.88 13.00
CA VAL A 106 -4.56 -2.20 11.82
C VAL A 106 -4.42 -0.70 12.09
N ALA A 107 -5.43 -0.06 12.67
CA ALA A 107 -5.38 1.35 13.05
C ALA A 107 -4.27 1.62 14.09
N GLN A 108 -4.12 0.77 15.10
CA GLN A 108 -3.03 0.87 16.09
C GLN A 108 -1.64 0.72 15.44
N LYS A 109 -1.48 -0.21 14.49
CA LYS A 109 -0.23 -0.36 13.72
C LYS A 109 0.07 0.89 12.90
N ALA A 110 -0.94 1.48 12.24
CA ALA A 110 -0.79 2.71 11.49
C ALA A 110 -0.37 3.88 12.38
N ALA A 111 -1.02 4.08 13.53
CA ALA A 111 -0.64 5.09 14.51
C ALA A 111 0.80 4.88 15.00
N LYS A 112 1.19 3.63 15.24
CA LYS A 112 2.54 3.30 15.69
C LYS A 112 3.59 3.62 14.62
N CYS A 113 3.31 3.35 13.35
CA CYS A 113 4.17 3.76 12.23
C CYS A 113 4.42 5.27 12.25
N ILE A 114 3.35 6.05 12.28
CA ILE A 114 3.42 7.52 12.20
C ILE A 114 4.20 8.09 13.38
N ALA A 115 3.89 7.63 14.61
CA ALA A 115 4.61 8.04 15.82
C ALA A 115 6.12 7.78 15.74
N GLY A 116 6.54 6.76 14.99
CA GLY A 116 7.94 6.41 14.76
C GLY A 116 8.53 6.94 13.45
N ASN A 117 7.86 7.90 12.77
CA ASN A 117 8.28 8.44 11.47
C ASN A 117 8.45 7.37 10.37
N LEU A 118 7.51 6.44 10.32
CA LEU A 118 7.36 5.43 9.29
C LEU A 118 5.99 5.64 8.61
N THR A 119 5.95 5.78 7.29
CA THR A 119 4.69 6.00 6.58
C THR A 119 3.93 4.68 6.42
N PRO A 120 2.71 4.54 6.97
CA PRO A 120 1.91 3.34 6.77
C PRO A 120 1.28 3.31 5.38
N ILE A 121 1.34 2.14 4.72
CA ILE A 121 0.51 1.77 3.57
C ILE A 121 -0.62 0.92 4.13
N ILE A 122 -1.79 1.53 4.31
CA ILE A 122 -2.93 0.93 5.02
C ILE A 122 -3.84 0.24 4.01
N CYS A 123 -3.95 -1.09 4.11
CA CYS A 123 -4.77 -1.88 3.22
C CYS A 123 -6.22 -1.97 3.71
N VAL A 124 -7.14 -1.69 2.79
CA VAL A 124 -8.60 -1.82 2.98
C VAL A 124 -9.20 -2.50 1.76
N GLY A 125 -10.27 -3.23 1.92
CA GLY A 125 -10.92 -3.88 0.78
C GLY A 125 -11.88 -4.98 1.21
N GLU A 126 -12.63 -5.50 0.23
CA GLU A 126 -13.73 -6.43 0.42
C GLU A 126 -13.52 -7.77 -0.26
N SER A 127 -14.18 -8.80 0.27
CA SER A 127 -14.29 -10.12 -0.37
C SER A 127 -15.30 -10.11 -1.53
N LEU A 128 -15.28 -11.17 -2.34
CA LEU A 128 -16.25 -11.36 -3.41
C LEU A 128 -17.69 -11.42 -2.87
N GLU A 129 -17.90 -12.10 -1.76
CA GLU A 129 -19.21 -12.22 -1.12
C GLU A 129 -19.80 -10.87 -0.73
N VAL A 130 -18.99 -10.00 -0.12
CA VAL A 130 -19.39 -8.63 0.24
C VAL A 130 -19.74 -7.82 -1.00
N ARG A 131 -18.96 -7.97 -2.08
CA ARG A 131 -19.20 -7.29 -3.34
C ARG A 131 -20.50 -7.76 -4.02
N GLU A 132 -20.70 -9.07 -4.11
CA GLU A 132 -21.92 -9.66 -4.69
C GLU A 132 -23.18 -9.32 -3.88
N ALA A 133 -23.03 -9.12 -2.57
CA ALA A 133 -24.10 -8.64 -1.70
C ALA A 133 -24.38 -7.13 -1.82
N GLY A 134 -23.60 -6.37 -2.62
CA GLY A 134 -23.75 -4.92 -2.75
C GLY A 134 -23.36 -4.14 -1.48
N GLN A 135 -22.48 -4.68 -0.64
CA GLN A 135 -22.14 -4.13 0.68
C GLN A 135 -20.73 -3.52 0.72
N VAL A 136 -20.09 -3.25 -0.42
CA VAL A 136 -18.72 -2.75 -0.52
C VAL A 136 -18.51 -1.47 0.31
N GLU A 137 -19.36 -0.46 0.10
CA GLU A 137 -19.24 0.82 0.80
C GLU A 137 -19.40 0.68 2.32
N ALA A 138 -20.35 -0.12 2.78
CA ALA A 138 -20.57 -0.35 4.20
C ALA A 138 -19.39 -1.09 4.84
N PHE A 139 -18.83 -2.08 4.15
CA PHE A 139 -17.72 -2.89 4.64
C PHE A 139 -16.40 -2.09 4.66
N VAL A 140 -16.06 -1.42 3.55
CA VAL A 140 -14.86 -0.56 3.49
C VAL A 140 -15.02 0.63 4.43
N GLY A 141 -16.22 1.21 4.54
CA GLY A 141 -16.52 2.29 5.49
C GLY A 141 -16.14 1.92 6.93
N GLN A 142 -16.49 0.72 7.40
CA GLN A 142 -16.10 0.26 8.74
C GLN A 142 -14.57 0.15 8.94
N GLN A 143 -13.82 -0.16 7.88
CA GLN A 143 -12.36 -0.17 7.94
C GLN A 143 -11.80 1.25 8.04
N LEU A 144 -12.41 2.21 7.33
CA LEU A 144 -12.04 3.63 7.38
C LEU A 144 -12.43 4.28 8.71
N ASP A 145 -13.59 3.93 9.27
CA ASP A 145 -14.04 4.40 10.61
C ASP A 145 -12.98 4.08 11.66
N ALA A 146 -12.48 2.84 11.68
CA ALA A 146 -11.47 2.43 12.65
C ALA A 146 -10.15 3.24 12.54
N LEU A 147 -9.83 3.75 11.34
CA LEU A 147 -8.69 4.65 11.15
C LEU A 147 -8.99 6.04 11.69
N ILE A 148 -10.17 6.58 11.39
CA ILE A 148 -10.62 7.92 11.83
C ILE A 148 -10.77 7.98 13.35
N ASP A 149 -11.17 6.88 13.98
CA ASP A 149 -11.29 6.79 15.44
C ASP A 149 -9.94 6.85 16.18
N VAL A 150 -8.84 6.49 15.52
CA VAL A 150 -7.52 6.36 16.13
C VAL A 150 -6.55 7.43 15.65
N LEU A 151 -6.61 7.80 14.37
CA LEU A 151 -5.66 8.73 13.75
C LEU A 151 -6.26 10.14 13.63
N SER A 152 -5.49 11.12 14.02
CA SER A 152 -5.80 12.54 13.71
C SER A 152 -5.74 12.82 12.20
N ILE A 153 -6.30 13.95 11.77
CA ILE A 153 -6.24 14.40 10.38
C ILE A 153 -4.79 14.53 9.90
N ASP A 154 -3.91 15.09 10.72
CA ASP A 154 -2.49 15.27 10.37
C ASP A 154 -1.73 13.94 10.27
N GLU A 155 -2.13 12.93 11.03
CA GLU A 155 -1.60 11.57 10.91
C GLU A 155 -2.12 10.87 9.66
N LEU A 156 -3.40 11.03 9.34
CA LEU A 156 -3.97 10.49 8.09
C LEU A 156 -3.31 11.10 6.84
N LYS A 157 -2.95 12.40 6.86
CA LYS A 157 -2.20 13.07 5.77
C LYS A 157 -0.83 12.42 5.51
N GLN A 158 -0.24 11.76 6.51
CA GLN A 158 1.04 11.06 6.39
C GLN A 158 0.92 9.61 5.90
N SER A 159 -0.29 9.13 5.63
CA SER A 159 -0.58 7.75 5.26
C SER A 159 -0.77 7.58 3.75
N VAL A 160 -0.72 6.33 3.31
CA VAL A 160 -1.18 5.89 1.98
C VAL A 160 -2.27 4.85 2.20
N ILE A 161 -3.40 4.96 1.50
CA ILE A 161 -4.46 3.95 1.52
C ILE A 161 -4.28 3.05 0.30
N ALA A 162 -4.26 1.73 0.50
CA ALA A 162 -4.24 0.75 -0.57
C ALA A 162 -5.59 0.01 -0.62
N TYR A 163 -6.35 0.21 -1.69
CA TYR A 163 -7.59 -0.53 -1.91
C TYR A 163 -7.31 -1.89 -2.54
N GLU A 164 -7.69 -2.93 -1.83
CA GLU A 164 -7.53 -4.32 -2.24
C GLU A 164 -8.88 -4.95 -2.57
N PRO A 165 -9.29 -5.07 -3.86
CA PRO A 165 -10.37 -5.99 -4.23
C PRO A 165 -9.88 -7.43 -4.01
N ILE A 166 -10.15 -8.02 -2.82
CA ILE A 166 -9.56 -9.31 -2.39
C ILE A 166 -9.88 -10.41 -3.42
N TRP A 167 -11.04 -10.35 -4.03
CA TRP A 167 -11.49 -11.25 -5.09
C TRP A 167 -10.67 -11.16 -6.40
N ALA A 168 -9.86 -10.11 -6.56
CA ALA A 168 -8.97 -9.89 -7.70
C ALA A 168 -7.48 -10.04 -7.34
N ILE A 169 -7.15 -10.58 -6.16
CA ILE A 169 -5.76 -10.80 -5.72
C ILE A 169 -5.40 -12.27 -5.93
N GLY A 170 -4.43 -12.57 -6.81
CA GLY A 170 -3.93 -13.93 -7.01
C GLY A 170 -4.91 -14.90 -7.69
N THR A 171 -6.10 -14.46 -8.06
CA THR A 171 -7.16 -15.32 -8.65
C THR A 171 -7.14 -15.36 -10.18
N GLY A 172 -6.31 -14.53 -10.81
CA GLY A 172 -6.33 -14.29 -12.26
C GLY A 172 -7.45 -13.35 -12.73
N LYS A 173 -8.38 -12.95 -11.85
CA LYS A 173 -9.36 -11.90 -12.12
C LYS A 173 -8.71 -10.52 -11.90
N THR A 174 -9.19 -9.52 -12.61
CA THR A 174 -8.82 -8.11 -12.45
C THR A 174 -10.10 -7.28 -12.34
N ALA A 175 -10.12 -6.30 -11.45
CA ALA A 175 -11.18 -5.30 -11.49
C ALA A 175 -11.04 -4.47 -12.77
N SER A 176 -12.16 -4.04 -13.36
CA SER A 176 -12.09 -3.05 -14.44
C SER A 176 -11.59 -1.70 -13.90
N PRO A 177 -11.02 -0.82 -14.75
CA PRO A 177 -10.64 0.52 -14.31
C PRO A 177 -11.80 1.29 -13.66
N GLU A 178 -13.02 1.13 -14.17
CA GLU A 178 -14.24 1.77 -13.64
C GLU A 178 -14.60 1.21 -12.25
N GLN A 179 -14.47 -0.10 -12.05
CA GLN A 179 -14.70 -0.74 -10.74
C GLN A 179 -13.67 -0.28 -9.70
N ALA A 180 -12.42 -0.10 -10.12
CA ALA A 180 -11.39 0.47 -9.26
C ALA A 180 -11.71 1.93 -8.91
N GLN A 181 -12.05 2.74 -9.93
CA GLN A 181 -12.41 4.14 -9.76
C GLN A 181 -13.59 4.33 -8.79
N GLU A 182 -14.65 3.54 -8.93
CA GLU A 182 -15.83 3.61 -8.08
C GLU A 182 -15.47 3.53 -6.58
N VAL A 183 -14.65 2.54 -6.19
CA VAL A 183 -14.28 2.38 -4.78
C VAL A 183 -13.24 3.41 -4.33
N HIS A 184 -12.30 3.80 -5.21
CA HIS A 184 -11.34 4.87 -4.91
C HIS A 184 -12.06 6.22 -4.70
N GLU A 185 -13.05 6.55 -5.52
CA GLU A 185 -13.89 7.73 -5.37
C GLU A 185 -14.67 7.68 -4.05
N PHE A 186 -15.27 6.53 -3.73
CA PHE A 186 -15.93 6.32 -2.45
C PHE A 186 -14.98 6.57 -1.27
N ILE A 187 -13.78 5.97 -1.25
CA ILE A 187 -12.79 6.15 -0.17
C ILE A 187 -12.41 7.63 -0.06
N ARG A 188 -12.13 8.31 -1.16
CA ARG A 188 -11.80 9.74 -1.15
C ARG A 188 -12.96 10.60 -0.66
N GLY A 189 -14.18 10.31 -1.13
CA GLY A 189 -15.41 10.96 -0.66
C GLY A 189 -15.69 10.72 0.82
N TYR A 190 -15.28 9.56 1.35
CA TYR A 190 -15.40 9.25 2.76
C TYR A 190 -14.52 10.17 3.62
N PHE A 191 -13.25 10.31 3.27
CA PHE A 191 -12.34 11.23 3.94
C PHE A 191 -12.72 12.70 3.71
N ALA A 192 -13.32 13.06 2.59
CA ALA A 192 -13.78 14.42 2.32
C ALA A 192 -14.90 14.89 3.28
N LYS A 193 -15.67 13.96 3.86
CA LYS A 193 -16.65 14.27 4.91
C LYS A 193 -15.98 14.62 6.24
N VAL A 194 -14.75 14.17 6.45
CA VAL A 194 -13.95 14.46 7.66
C VAL A 194 -13.15 15.74 7.45
N ASP A 195 -12.39 15.82 6.36
CA ASP A 195 -11.59 16.99 6.00
C ASP A 195 -11.33 17.02 4.49
N ALA A 196 -11.69 18.11 3.85
CA ALA A 196 -11.56 18.24 2.39
C ALA A 196 -10.11 18.34 1.92
N GLU A 197 -9.21 18.95 2.71
CA GLU A 197 -7.79 19.07 2.38
C GLU A 197 -7.09 17.71 2.50
N LEU A 198 -7.38 16.95 3.56
CA LEU A 198 -6.95 15.55 3.69
C LEU A 198 -7.32 14.75 2.45
N ALA A 199 -8.59 14.76 2.06
CA ALA A 199 -9.08 13.99 0.92
C ALA A 199 -8.40 14.37 -0.40
N GLN A 200 -8.06 15.65 -0.58
CA GLN A 200 -7.35 16.12 -1.78
C GLN A 200 -5.89 15.65 -1.83
N GLY A 201 -5.21 15.60 -0.70
CA GLY A 201 -3.80 15.23 -0.60
C GLY A 201 -3.53 13.75 -0.42
N LEU A 202 -4.51 13.00 0.11
CA LEU A 202 -4.35 11.59 0.46
C LEU A 202 -4.13 10.74 -0.80
N ARG A 203 -3.07 9.95 -0.80
CA ARG A 203 -2.77 9.00 -1.87
C ARG A 203 -3.56 7.72 -1.66
N ILE A 204 -4.37 7.35 -2.66
CA ILE A 204 -5.16 6.13 -2.66
C ILE A 204 -4.70 5.29 -3.84
N VAL A 205 -4.12 4.14 -3.57
CA VAL A 205 -3.49 3.27 -4.57
C VAL A 205 -4.26 1.96 -4.75
N TYR A 206 -4.23 1.42 -5.95
CA TYR A 206 -4.90 0.17 -6.27
C TYR A 206 -4.03 -1.04 -5.91
N GLY A 207 -4.56 -1.95 -5.09
CA GLY A 207 -3.88 -3.15 -4.57
C GLY A 207 -4.30 -4.47 -5.22
N GLY A 208 -5.12 -4.44 -6.26
CA GLY A 208 -5.47 -5.64 -7.03
C GLY A 208 -4.40 -6.01 -8.06
N SER A 209 -4.75 -6.88 -9.03
CA SER A 209 -3.82 -7.35 -10.05
C SER A 209 -3.45 -6.24 -11.04
N VAL A 210 -2.20 -5.75 -10.96
CA VAL A 210 -1.60 -4.80 -11.91
C VAL A 210 -0.48 -5.50 -12.66
N LYS A 211 -0.45 -5.27 -13.97
CA LYS A 211 0.59 -5.72 -14.91
C LYS A 211 0.98 -4.56 -15.82
N PRO A 212 2.13 -4.63 -16.55
CA PRO A 212 2.50 -3.60 -17.50
C PRO A 212 1.39 -3.22 -18.48
N GLU A 213 0.60 -4.22 -18.94
CA GLU A 213 -0.42 -4.03 -19.98
C GLU A 213 -1.66 -3.28 -19.51
N ASN A 214 -1.98 -3.29 -18.20
CA ASN A 214 -3.19 -2.64 -17.66
C ASN A 214 -2.89 -1.45 -16.74
N ALA A 215 -1.63 -1.21 -16.39
CA ALA A 215 -1.24 -0.17 -15.45
C ALA A 215 -1.67 1.22 -15.90
N GLU A 216 -1.44 1.58 -17.18
CA GLU A 216 -1.77 2.89 -17.72
C GLU A 216 -3.28 3.18 -17.59
N THR A 217 -4.14 2.23 -17.96
CA THR A 217 -5.60 2.43 -17.93
C THR A 217 -6.14 2.51 -16.50
N LEU A 218 -5.57 1.73 -15.56
CA LEU A 218 -5.90 1.80 -14.14
C LEU A 218 -5.45 3.13 -13.53
N PHE A 219 -4.20 3.52 -13.79
CA PHE A 219 -3.65 4.74 -13.22
C PHE A 219 -4.15 6.02 -13.92
N ALA A 220 -4.79 5.92 -15.08
CA ALA A 220 -5.47 7.05 -15.69
C ALA A 220 -6.73 7.48 -14.94
N GLN A 221 -7.30 6.64 -14.08
CA GLN A 221 -8.49 6.95 -13.30
C GLN A 221 -8.25 8.12 -12.34
N ASN A 222 -9.28 8.95 -12.10
CA ASN A 222 -9.16 10.21 -11.37
C ASN A 222 -8.70 10.06 -9.93
N ASP A 223 -9.12 8.99 -9.25
CA ASP A 223 -8.88 8.77 -7.84
C ASP A 223 -7.86 7.67 -7.54
N VAL A 224 -7.31 7.05 -8.58
CA VAL A 224 -6.24 6.05 -8.48
C VAL A 224 -4.88 6.73 -8.59
N ASP A 225 -4.13 6.82 -7.49
CA ASP A 225 -2.85 7.55 -7.42
C ASP A 225 -1.63 6.64 -7.65
N GLY A 226 -1.83 5.42 -8.15
CA GLY A 226 -0.80 4.44 -8.40
C GLY A 226 -1.18 3.04 -7.91
N GLY A 227 -0.20 2.23 -7.46
CA GLY A 227 -0.48 0.85 -7.12
C GLY A 227 0.38 0.25 -6.01
N LEU A 228 -0.21 -0.74 -5.31
CA LEU A 228 0.49 -1.69 -4.46
C LEU A 228 0.59 -3.02 -5.25
N ILE A 229 1.77 -3.31 -5.79
CA ILE A 229 2.00 -4.29 -6.83
C ILE A 229 2.48 -5.61 -6.22
N GLY A 230 1.77 -6.71 -6.45
CA GLY A 230 2.17 -8.05 -6.02
C GLY A 230 3.14 -8.71 -7.01
N GLY A 231 2.70 -9.78 -7.67
CA GLY A 231 3.54 -10.66 -8.51
C GLY A 231 4.39 -9.95 -9.57
N ALA A 232 3.87 -8.91 -10.22
CA ALA A 232 4.63 -8.14 -11.22
C ALA A 232 5.81 -7.37 -10.59
N SER A 233 5.82 -7.14 -9.27
CA SER A 233 6.96 -6.55 -8.58
C SER A 233 8.11 -7.51 -8.29
N LEU A 234 8.02 -8.77 -8.73
CA LEU A 234 9.10 -9.75 -8.62
C LEU A 234 9.99 -9.80 -9.88
N LYS A 235 9.69 -8.97 -10.89
CA LYS A 235 10.50 -8.76 -12.08
C LYS A 235 10.77 -7.27 -12.24
N ALA A 236 12.03 -6.88 -12.21
CA ALA A 236 12.42 -5.47 -12.21
C ALA A 236 11.90 -4.73 -13.47
N GLU A 237 11.96 -5.37 -14.65
CA GLU A 237 11.49 -4.77 -15.90
C GLU A 237 9.97 -4.50 -15.89
N ASP A 238 9.17 -5.48 -15.44
CA ASP A 238 7.73 -5.34 -15.34
C ASP A 238 7.37 -4.22 -14.33
N PHE A 239 8.06 -4.21 -13.18
CA PHE A 239 7.84 -3.20 -12.15
C PHE A 239 8.22 -1.79 -12.61
N ILE A 240 9.35 -1.64 -13.31
CA ILE A 240 9.79 -0.37 -13.92
C ILE A 240 8.76 0.13 -14.94
N SER A 241 8.25 -0.77 -15.79
CA SER A 241 7.20 -0.44 -16.74
C SER A 241 5.94 0.10 -16.05
N ILE A 242 5.54 -0.53 -14.93
CA ILE A 242 4.41 -0.06 -14.12
C ILE A 242 4.72 1.30 -13.47
N CYS A 243 5.94 1.54 -13.00
CA CYS A 243 6.35 2.84 -12.46
C CYS A 243 6.26 3.95 -13.52
N HIS A 244 6.62 3.67 -14.76
CA HIS A 244 6.50 4.62 -15.87
C HIS A 244 5.04 4.90 -16.24
N ALA A 245 4.15 3.92 -16.15
CA ALA A 245 2.72 4.09 -16.40
C ALA A 245 2.02 5.00 -15.38
N ALA A 246 2.66 5.28 -14.24
CA ALA A 246 2.12 6.17 -13.20
C ALA A 246 2.54 7.65 -13.36
N ASN A 247 3.29 8.02 -14.43
CA ASN A 247 3.79 9.38 -14.69
C ASN A 247 2.70 10.37 -15.13
#